data_97fade3220adc6e0c708175895881ef3
#
_entry.id   97fade3220adc6e0c708175895881ef3
#
_cell.length_a   1.000
_cell.length_b   1.000
_cell.length_c   1.000
_cell.angle_alpha   90.00
_cell.angle_beta   90.00
_cell.angle_gamma   90.00
#
_symmetry.space_group_name_H-M   'P 1'
#
loop_
_entity.id
_entity.type
_entity.pdbx_description
1 polymer ?
#
loop_
_entity_poly.entity_id
_entity_poly.type
_entity_poly.pdbx_seq_one_letter_code
_entity_poly.pdbx_strand_id
1 'polypeptide(L)'
;ELYPQAFPGAKFREVEKLWNFPSGAKVEFGFLERDADVYRYQGQAYSWIGFDEITHLPTEFSWNYLASRLRTTDKEIQTYLRCTANPGGVGSHWVKKRYIEPNEYNNSFMGKDGLTRKFIPAKLADNPYLAEDGVYEQMLKSLPPIQRRQLLEGNWDVAEGAAFVEFDPFKHVVTPFELPVNWERIKAVDYGYAAESCCLWGIMDINDGTLIIYRELYRKGLTGEELGAIITDMEM
;
A
#
# COMPACT_ATOMS: atom_id res chain seq x y z
N GLU A 1 -5.21 4.20 30.01
CA GLU A 1 -4.49 4.65 31.24
C GLU A 1 -3.62 5.90 30.99
N LEU A 2 -3.15 6.19 29.78
CA LEU A 2 -2.33 7.38 29.49
C LEU A 2 -3.13 8.70 29.49
N TYR A 3 -4.36 8.70 28.95
CA TYR A 3 -5.16 9.94 28.87
C TYR A 3 -5.45 10.58 30.22
N PRO A 4 -5.86 9.86 31.29
CA PRO A 4 -6.05 10.48 32.60
C PRO A 4 -4.77 11.07 33.22
N GLN A 5 -3.59 10.50 32.90
CA GLN A 5 -2.30 11.03 33.34
C GLN A 5 -1.92 12.31 32.61
N ALA A 6 -2.09 12.33 31.28
CA ALA A 6 -1.76 13.48 30.44
C ALA A 6 -2.82 14.60 30.53
N PHE A 7 -4.08 14.23 30.74
CA PHE A 7 -5.23 15.13 30.80
C PHE A 7 -6.09 14.84 32.04
N PRO A 8 -5.71 15.35 33.21
CA PRO A 8 -6.49 15.15 34.43
C PRO A 8 -7.95 15.56 34.26
N GLY A 9 -8.86 14.65 34.59
CA GLY A 9 -10.29 14.83 34.38
C GLY A 9 -10.85 14.26 33.09
N ALA A 10 -10.02 13.69 32.22
CA ALA A 10 -10.51 12.90 31.07
C ALA A 10 -11.31 11.68 31.55
N LYS A 11 -12.46 11.42 30.93
CA LYS A 11 -13.37 10.32 31.28
C LYS A 11 -13.66 9.45 30.07
N PHE A 12 -13.51 8.14 30.25
CA PHE A 12 -13.87 7.14 29.24
C PHE A 12 -15.27 6.60 29.47
N ARG A 13 -16.05 6.51 28.41
CA ARG A 13 -17.35 5.84 28.36
C ARG A 13 -17.20 4.54 27.60
N GLU A 14 -17.27 3.43 28.32
CA GLU A 14 -16.98 2.11 27.76
C GLU A 14 -17.96 1.67 26.67
N VAL A 15 -19.24 1.95 26.83
CA VAL A 15 -20.28 1.56 25.87
C VAL A 15 -20.13 2.29 24.55
N GLU A 16 -19.91 3.60 24.61
CA GLU A 16 -19.77 4.45 23.43
C GLU A 16 -18.33 4.43 22.86
N LYS A 17 -17.39 3.78 23.56
CA LYS A 17 -15.96 3.82 23.21
C LYS A 17 -15.42 5.25 23.05
N LEU A 18 -15.84 6.15 23.95
CA LEU A 18 -15.65 7.59 23.81
C LEU A 18 -14.87 8.17 25.00
N TRP A 19 -13.78 8.88 24.71
CA TRP A 19 -13.13 9.77 25.68
C TRP A 19 -13.73 11.16 25.61
N ASN A 20 -14.05 11.74 26.76
CA ASN A 20 -14.41 13.14 26.93
C ASN A 20 -13.32 13.84 27.73
N PHE A 21 -12.82 14.94 27.22
CA PHE A 21 -11.76 15.72 27.82
C PHE A 21 -12.33 16.99 28.47
N PRO A 22 -11.67 17.55 29.50
CA PRO A 22 -12.12 18.79 30.15
C PRO A 22 -12.24 19.99 29.21
N SER A 23 -11.48 20.01 28.13
CA SER A 23 -11.57 21.01 27.06
C SER A 23 -12.85 20.94 26.23
N GLY A 24 -13.66 19.90 26.39
CA GLY A 24 -14.80 19.61 25.51
C GLY A 24 -14.45 18.74 24.29
N ALA A 25 -13.18 18.49 24.05
CA ALA A 25 -12.75 17.59 23.00
C ALA A 25 -13.23 16.16 23.26
N LYS A 26 -13.46 15.41 22.19
CA LYS A 26 -13.90 14.01 22.23
C LYS A 26 -13.04 13.16 21.31
N VAL A 27 -12.69 11.95 21.76
CA VAL A 27 -12.03 10.93 20.93
C VAL A 27 -12.86 9.66 20.98
N GLU A 28 -13.43 9.30 19.86
CA GLU A 28 -14.24 8.09 19.66
C GLU A 28 -13.37 7.00 19.01
N PHE A 29 -13.42 5.77 19.54
CA PHE A 29 -12.81 4.61 18.93
C PHE A 29 -13.86 3.84 18.13
N GLY A 30 -13.58 3.67 16.85
CA GLY A 30 -14.41 2.91 15.93
C GLY A 30 -13.67 1.74 15.32
N PHE A 31 -14.38 0.93 14.57
CA PHE A 31 -13.82 -0.18 13.80
C PHE A 31 -14.54 -0.35 12.46
N LEU A 32 -13.86 -0.94 11.50
CA LEU A 32 -14.38 -1.27 10.18
C LEU A 32 -14.02 -2.73 9.89
N GLU A 33 -15.02 -3.59 9.78
CA GLU A 33 -14.86 -4.98 9.33
C GLU A 33 -15.16 -5.10 7.83
N ARG A 34 -16.08 -4.27 7.34
CA ARG A 34 -16.54 -4.25 5.95
C ARG A 34 -16.66 -2.80 5.47
N ASP A 35 -16.59 -2.60 4.18
CA ASP A 35 -16.78 -1.27 3.58
C ASP A 35 -18.12 -0.62 3.99
N ALA A 36 -19.20 -1.40 4.14
CA ALA A 36 -20.50 -0.89 4.58
C ALA A 36 -20.50 -0.29 6.01
N ASP A 37 -19.52 -0.64 6.84
CA ASP A 37 -19.46 -0.13 8.21
C ASP A 37 -19.20 1.39 8.27
N VAL A 38 -18.68 1.97 7.20
CA VAL A 38 -18.48 3.44 7.13
C VAL A 38 -19.79 4.22 7.21
N TYR A 39 -20.92 3.61 6.86
CA TYR A 39 -22.22 4.29 6.89
C TYR A 39 -22.71 4.61 8.30
N ARG A 40 -22.20 3.93 9.34
CA ARG A 40 -22.48 4.30 10.75
C ARG A 40 -21.95 5.69 11.12
N TYR A 41 -20.98 6.21 10.36
CA TYR A 41 -20.44 7.56 10.51
C TYR A 41 -21.13 8.59 9.61
N GLN A 42 -22.24 8.22 8.99
CA GLN A 42 -23.02 9.13 8.17
C GLN A 42 -23.57 10.30 9.01
N GLY A 43 -23.47 11.52 8.47
CA GLY A 43 -23.92 12.72 9.17
C GLY A 43 -22.92 13.30 10.18
N GLN A 44 -21.89 12.56 10.56
CA GLN A 44 -20.88 13.02 11.51
C GLN A 44 -19.85 13.97 10.88
N ALA A 45 -19.14 14.71 11.71
CA ALA A 45 -18.07 15.62 11.32
C ALA A 45 -16.91 15.49 12.32
N TYR A 46 -15.70 15.36 11.80
CA TYR A 46 -14.50 15.18 12.60
C TYR A 46 -13.44 16.21 12.20
N SER A 47 -12.71 16.73 13.18
CA SER A 47 -11.52 17.55 12.94
C SER A 47 -10.28 16.71 12.71
N TRP A 48 -10.29 15.47 13.19
CA TRP A 48 -9.21 14.51 13.03
C TRP A 48 -9.75 13.10 12.86
N ILE A 49 -9.12 12.31 12.01
CA ILE A 49 -9.39 10.88 11.85
C ILE A 49 -8.05 10.14 11.83
N GLY A 50 -7.95 9.09 12.66
CA GLY A 50 -6.84 8.16 12.68
C GLY A 50 -7.26 6.79 12.17
N PHE A 51 -6.53 6.24 11.19
CA PHE A 51 -6.64 4.82 10.81
C PHE A 51 -5.43 4.09 11.35
N ASP A 52 -5.67 3.05 12.11
CA ASP A 52 -4.64 2.10 12.47
C ASP A 52 -4.65 0.96 11.45
N GLU A 53 -3.45 0.52 11.04
CA GLU A 53 -3.26 -0.59 10.09
C GLU A 53 -4.08 -0.45 8.80
N ILE A 54 -3.95 0.70 8.13
CA ILE A 54 -4.78 1.03 6.95
C ILE A 54 -4.66 0.01 5.80
N THR A 55 -3.58 -0.78 5.75
CA THR A 55 -3.37 -1.87 4.78
C THR A 55 -4.34 -3.04 4.96
N HIS A 56 -5.08 -3.08 6.05
CA HIS A 56 -6.17 -4.06 6.23
C HIS A 56 -7.43 -3.71 5.45
N LEU A 57 -7.60 -2.47 5.00
CA LEU A 57 -8.71 -2.06 4.14
C LEU A 57 -8.43 -2.48 2.69
N PRO A 58 -9.27 -3.35 2.08
CA PRO A 58 -9.00 -3.89 0.76
C PRO A 58 -9.03 -2.83 -0.35
N THR A 59 -9.81 -1.77 -0.17
CA THR A 59 -9.97 -0.69 -1.15
C THR A 59 -9.88 0.69 -0.50
N GLU A 60 -9.70 1.73 -1.34
CA GLU A 60 -9.72 3.13 -0.88
C GLU A 60 -11.12 3.62 -0.47
N PHE A 61 -12.18 2.82 -0.64
CA PHE A 61 -13.55 3.29 -0.44
C PHE A 61 -13.79 3.79 0.97
N SER A 62 -13.46 2.98 1.97
CA SER A 62 -13.66 3.34 3.39
C SER A 62 -12.83 4.56 3.78
N TRP A 63 -11.61 4.66 3.29
CA TRP A 63 -10.75 5.82 3.49
C TRP A 63 -11.36 7.09 2.89
N ASN A 64 -11.77 7.05 1.62
CA ASN A 64 -12.36 8.20 0.91
C ASN A 64 -13.67 8.65 1.59
N TYR A 65 -14.51 7.69 1.99
CA TYR A 65 -15.77 7.99 2.67
C TYR A 65 -15.54 8.73 3.98
N LEU A 66 -14.64 8.24 4.84
CA LEU A 66 -14.34 8.87 6.12
C LEU A 66 -13.56 10.18 5.95
N ALA A 67 -12.66 10.28 4.99
CA ALA A 67 -11.99 11.53 4.65
C ALA A 67 -13.00 12.65 4.32
N SER A 68 -14.14 12.31 3.68
CA SER A 68 -15.21 13.27 3.41
C SER A 68 -15.93 13.76 4.67
N ARG A 69 -15.70 13.14 5.83
CA ARG A 69 -16.22 13.58 7.15
C ARG A 69 -15.29 14.57 7.85
N LEU A 70 -14.07 14.77 7.35
CA LEU A 70 -13.14 15.78 7.86
C LEU A 70 -13.67 17.17 7.54
N ARG A 71 -14.26 17.81 8.53
CA ARG A 71 -14.80 19.16 8.40
C ARG A 71 -14.97 19.79 9.77
N THR A 72 -14.79 21.10 9.84
CA THR A 72 -15.03 21.92 11.02
C THR A 72 -15.61 23.26 10.61
N THR A 73 -16.39 23.87 11.49
CA THR A 73 -16.84 25.25 11.35
C THR A 73 -15.88 26.23 12.03
N ASP A 74 -14.97 25.71 12.84
CA ASP A 74 -13.94 26.49 13.51
C ASP A 74 -12.74 26.67 12.57
N LYS A 75 -12.43 27.93 12.22
CA LYS A 75 -11.34 28.27 11.30
C LYS A 75 -9.95 28.14 11.92
N GLU A 76 -9.84 28.04 13.24
CA GLU A 76 -8.57 27.85 13.93
C GLU A 76 -8.18 26.37 13.99
N ILE A 77 -9.13 25.45 13.73
CA ILE A 77 -8.88 24.01 13.74
C ILE A 77 -8.56 23.54 12.33
N GLN A 78 -7.31 23.12 12.11
CA GLN A 78 -6.93 22.44 10.89
C GLN A 78 -7.40 20.98 10.93
N THR A 79 -8.16 20.58 9.91
CA THR A 79 -8.56 19.16 9.75
C THR A 79 -7.45 18.34 9.11
N TYR A 80 -7.22 17.13 9.62
CA TYR A 80 -6.23 16.22 9.04
C TYR A 80 -6.54 14.76 9.33
N LEU A 81 -5.92 13.88 8.54
CA LEU A 81 -6.02 12.44 8.64
C LEU A 81 -4.63 11.84 8.84
N ARG A 82 -4.51 10.84 9.71
CA ARG A 82 -3.29 10.07 9.91
C ARG A 82 -3.58 8.59 9.80
N CYS A 83 -2.60 7.86 9.27
CA CYS A 83 -2.69 6.42 9.14
C CYS A 83 -1.40 5.78 9.64
N THR A 84 -1.51 4.65 10.32
CA THR A 84 -0.40 3.71 10.49
C THR A 84 -0.52 2.62 9.45
N ALA A 85 0.59 2.03 9.04
CA ALA A 85 0.62 0.95 8.07
C ALA A 85 1.89 0.14 8.18
N ASN A 86 1.76 -1.16 8.02
CA ASN A 86 2.86 -2.05 7.70
C ASN A 86 2.72 -2.52 6.24
N PRO A 87 3.84 -2.78 5.54
CA PRO A 87 3.79 -3.49 4.27
C PRO A 87 3.13 -4.87 4.43
N GLY A 88 2.45 -5.34 3.39
CA GLY A 88 1.63 -6.55 3.48
C GLY A 88 0.16 -6.21 3.73
N GLY A 89 -0.70 -7.22 3.74
CA GLY A 89 -2.15 -7.06 3.81
C GLY A 89 -2.80 -6.71 2.48
N VAL A 90 -4.10 -6.92 2.43
CA VAL A 90 -4.91 -6.83 1.19
C VAL A 90 -4.94 -5.45 0.55
N GLY A 91 -4.74 -4.39 1.34
CA GLY A 91 -4.75 -3.01 0.89
C GLY A 91 -3.39 -2.42 0.56
N SER A 92 -2.30 -3.17 0.70
CA SER A 92 -0.94 -2.65 0.49
C SER A 92 -0.73 -1.99 -0.85
N HIS A 93 -1.33 -2.53 -1.91
CA HIS A 93 -1.20 -1.98 -3.26
C HIS A 93 -1.72 -0.54 -3.37
N TRP A 94 -2.95 -0.28 -2.90
CA TRP A 94 -3.52 1.06 -3.00
C TRP A 94 -2.85 2.06 -2.05
N VAL A 95 -2.43 1.60 -0.85
CA VAL A 95 -1.67 2.43 0.10
C VAL A 95 -0.34 2.85 -0.50
N LYS A 96 0.42 1.89 -1.07
CA LYS A 96 1.69 2.16 -1.75
C LYS A 96 1.51 3.17 -2.89
N LYS A 97 0.55 2.92 -3.78
CA LYS A 97 0.25 3.80 -4.92
C LYS A 97 -0.16 5.21 -4.50
N ARG A 98 -0.86 5.35 -3.36
CA ARG A 98 -1.35 6.64 -2.88
C ARG A 98 -0.31 7.46 -2.15
N TYR A 99 0.58 6.83 -1.36
CA TYR A 99 1.43 7.51 -0.40
C TYR A 99 2.92 7.36 -0.66
N ILE A 100 3.36 6.31 -1.35
CA ILE A 100 4.78 5.95 -1.46
C ILE A 100 5.30 6.21 -2.87
N GLU A 101 4.69 5.62 -3.90
CA GLU A 101 5.13 5.77 -5.30
C GLU A 101 5.19 7.21 -5.82
N PRO A 102 4.29 8.13 -5.42
CA PRO A 102 4.30 9.47 -5.99
C PRO A 102 5.46 10.35 -5.56
N ASN A 103 6.20 9.98 -4.53
CA ASN A 103 7.20 10.88 -3.95
C ASN A 103 8.33 10.14 -3.23
N GLU A 104 9.43 10.86 -2.98
CA GLU A 104 10.50 10.42 -2.10
C GLU A 104 10.06 10.41 -0.64
N TYR A 105 10.66 9.53 0.16
CA TYR A 105 10.38 9.39 1.59
C TYR A 105 10.61 10.72 2.34
N ASN A 106 9.76 10.97 3.34
CA ASN A 106 9.79 12.14 4.20
C ASN A 106 9.47 13.50 3.52
N ASN A 107 9.24 13.55 2.22
CA ASN A 107 8.81 14.76 1.56
C ASN A 107 7.28 14.88 1.51
N SER A 108 6.78 16.10 1.59
CA SER A 108 5.36 16.38 1.36
C SER A 108 5.11 16.55 -0.14
N PHE A 109 4.04 16.01 -0.64
CA PHE A 109 3.62 16.15 -2.03
C PHE A 109 2.13 16.39 -2.15
N MET A 110 1.72 16.99 -3.25
CA MET A 110 0.30 17.21 -3.56
C MET A 110 -0.20 16.05 -4.44
N GLY A 111 -1.22 15.35 -3.98
CA GLY A 111 -1.88 14.33 -4.77
C GLY A 111 -2.74 14.91 -5.89
N LYS A 112 -3.19 14.07 -6.82
CA LYS A 112 -4.08 14.48 -7.93
C LYS A 112 -5.42 15.06 -7.45
N ASP A 113 -5.82 14.75 -6.24
CA ASP A 113 -7.03 15.28 -5.57
C ASP A 113 -6.80 16.63 -4.87
N GLY A 114 -5.62 17.24 -5.01
CA GLY A 114 -5.26 18.53 -4.40
C GLY A 114 -4.93 18.45 -2.92
N LEU A 115 -4.87 17.26 -2.32
CA LEU A 115 -4.53 17.09 -0.89
C LEU A 115 -3.04 16.83 -0.71
N THR A 116 -2.47 17.53 0.27
CA THR A 116 -1.06 17.30 0.66
C THR A 116 -0.93 16.03 1.50
N ARG A 117 0.05 15.22 1.16
CA ARG A 117 0.40 13.95 1.81
C ARG A 117 1.87 13.91 2.18
N LYS A 118 2.16 13.10 3.19
CA LYS A 118 3.53 12.76 3.58
C LYS A 118 3.57 11.31 4.03
N PHE A 119 4.49 10.53 3.50
CA PHE A 119 4.85 9.21 4.01
C PHE A 119 6.09 9.33 4.88
N ILE A 120 6.01 8.84 6.10
CA ILE A 120 7.11 8.83 7.07
C ILE A 120 7.45 7.37 7.31
N PRO A 121 8.54 6.85 6.71
CA PRO A 121 9.00 5.50 6.98
C PRO A 121 9.50 5.38 8.42
N ALA A 122 9.29 4.21 9.01
CA ALA A 122 9.85 3.83 10.30
C ALA A 122 10.42 2.41 10.20
N LYS A 123 11.59 2.21 10.75
CA LYS A 123 12.27 0.91 10.84
C LYS A 123 12.45 0.53 12.30
N LEU A 124 12.71 -0.75 12.55
CA LEU A 124 12.99 -1.23 13.90
C LEU A 124 14.14 -0.44 14.57
N ALA A 125 15.18 -0.10 13.82
CA ALA A 125 16.32 0.66 14.31
C ALA A 125 15.98 2.10 14.76
N ASP A 126 14.83 2.64 14.33
CA ASP A 126 14.37 3.96 14.75
C ASP A 126 13.72 3.94 16.14
N ASN A 127 13.47 2.75 16.69
CA ASN A 127 12.92 2.57 18.04
C ASN A 127 13.98 2.01 18.98
N PRO A 128 14.66 2.86 19.77
CA PRO A 128 15.75 2.42 20.65
C PRO A 128 15.29 1.39 21.68
N TYR A 129 14.05 1.47 22.17
CA TYR A 129 13.53 0.54 23.17
C TYR A 129 13.36 -0.90 22.67
N LEU A 130 13.14 -1.08 21.37
CA LEU A 130 13.03 -2.41 20.74
C LEU A 130 14.36 -2.88 20.15
N ALA A 131 15.24 -1.95 19.77
CA ALA A 131 16.53 -2.27 19.17
C ALA A 131 17.56 -2.75 20.22
N GLU A 132 17.51 -2.23 21.46
CA GLU A 132 18.46 -2.58 22.54
C GLU A 132 18.32 -4.02 23.04
N ASP A 133 17.12 -4.55 23.09
CA ASP A 133 16.83 -5.90 23.60
C ASP A 133 17.25 -7.01 22.61
N GLY A 134 17.20 -6.75 21.30
CA GLY A 134 17.55 -7.72 20.24
C GLY A 134 16.60 -8.92 20.11
N VAL A 135 15.76 -9.21 21.09
CA VAL A 135 14.82 -10.33 21.09
C VAL A 135 13.76 -10.13 20.02
N TYR A 136 13.19 -8.94 19.93
CA TYR A 136 12.18 -8.62 18.92
C TYR A 136 12.74 -8.72 17.49
N GLU A 137 13.97 -8.27 17.27
CA GLU A 137 14.66 -8.41 15.99
C GLU A 137 14.86 -9.89 15.61
N GLN A 138 15.25 -10.74 16.58
CA GLN A 138 15.37 -12.17 16.33
C GLN A 138 14.04 -12.83 16.01
N MET A 139 12.96 -12.43 16.67
CA MET A 139 11.61 -12.89 16.34
C MET A 139 11.23 -12.52 14.90
N LEU A 140 11.47 -11.29 14.46
CA LEU A 140 11.22 -10.87 13.09
C LEU A 140 12.11 -11.62 12.08
N LYS A 141 13.37 -11.91 12.43
CA LYS A 141 14.27 -12.70 11.57
C LYS A 141 13.82 -14.15 11.40
N SER A 142 13.08 -14.70 12.36
CA SER A 142 12.53 -16.05 12.30
C SER A 142 11.28 -16.18 11.43
N LEU A 143 10.68 -15.06 11.02
CA LEU A 143 9.51 -15.05 10.14
C LEU A 143 9.84 -15.58 8.73
N PRO A 144 8.83 -16.09 8.00
CA PRO A 144 8.96 -16.41 6.59
C PRO A 144 9.57 -15.25 5.79
N PRO A 145 10.34 -15.52 4.71
CA PRO A 145 11.10 -14.49 4.01
C PRO A 145 10.30 -13.26 3.58
N ILE A 146 9.05 -13.45 3.11
CA ILE A 146 8.15 -12.34 2.72
C ILE A 146 7.83 -11.47 3.92
N GLN A 147 7.31 -12.05 4.99
CA GLN A 147 6.91 -11.32 6.19
C GLN A 147 8.11 -10.62 6.86
N ARG A 148 9.27 -11.27 6.84
CA ARG A 148 10.51 -10.65 7.32
C ARG A 148 10.87 -9.40 6.53
N ARG A 149 10.83 -9.46 5.18
CA ARG A 149 11.09 -8.30 4.32
C ARG A 149 10.06 -7.18 4.54
N GLN A 150 8.83 -7.53 4.76
CA GLN A 150 7.76 -6.57 5.05
C GLN A 150 7.96 -5.90 6.41
N LEU A 151 8.12 -6.67 7.48
CA LEU A 151 8.06 -6.16 8.85
C LEU A 151 9.43 -5.68 9.38
N LEU A 152 10.53 -6.38 9.04
CA LEU A 152 11.86 -5.99 9.49
C LEU A 152 12.48 -4.92 8.60
N GLU A 153 12.33 -5.06 7.27
CA GLU A 153 12.95 -4.17 6.30
C GLU A 153 12.03 -3.02 5.86
N GLY A 154 10.74 -3.11 6.19
CA GLY A 154 9.73 -2.13 5.75
C GLY A 154 9.55 -2.11 4.23
N ASN A 155 9.71 -3.25 3.56
CA ASN A 155 9.70 -3.35 2.11
C ASN A 155 8.27 -3.42 1.57
N TRP A 156 7.87 -2.41 0.80
CA TRP A 156 6.55 -2.28 0.17
C TRP A 156 6.45 -2.94 -1.21
N ASP A 157 7.55 -3.49 -1.73
CA ASP A 157 7.58 -4.15 -3.04
C ASP A 157 7.30 -5.66 -2.94
N VAL A 158 7.24 -6.18 -1.74
CA VAL A 158 6.98 -7.59 -1.47
C VAL A 158 5.49 -7.81 -1.22
N ALA A 159 4.80 -8.45 -2.18
CA ALA A 159 3.39 -8.79 -2.06
C ALA A 159 3.19 -10.20 -1.50
N GLU A 160 2.29 -10.37 -0.52
CA GLU A 160 1.77 -11.70 -0.16
C GLU A 160 1.01 -12.29 -1.34
N GLY A 161 1.28 -13.55 -1.66
CA GLY A 161 0.68 -14.22 -2.81
C GLY A 161 1.38 -13.92 -4.15
N ALA A 162 2.53 -13.26 -4.14
CA ALA A 162 3.35 -13.15 -5.33
C ALA A 162 3.73 -14.54 -5.85
N ALA A 163 3.50 -14.79 -7.13
CA ALA A 163 3.85 -16.06 -7.77
C ALA A 163 5.37 -16.33 -7.71
N PHE A 164 6.17 -15.26 -7.68
CA PHE A 164 7.62 -15.28 -7.60
C PHE A 164 8.08 -14.53 -6.35
N VAL A 165 8.19 -15.29 -5.25
CA VAL A 165 8.59 -14.75 -3.94
C VAL A 165 10.03 -14.23 -3.95
N GLU A 166 10.87 -14.84 -4.78
CA GLU A 166 12.28 -14.54 -4.93
C GLU A 166 12.53 -13.35 -5.87
N PHE A 167 11.49 -12.78 -6.48
CA PHE A 167 11.67 -11.63 -7.36
C PHE A 167 12.23 -10.44 -6.59
N ASP A 168 13.37 -9.97 -7.04
CA ASP A 168 14.08 -8.83 -6.50
C ASP A 168 14.38 -7.86 -7.65
N PRO A 169 13.80 -6.65 -7.67
CA PRO A 169 14.00 -5.69 -8.74
C PRO A 169 15.49 -5.36 -8.99
N PHE A 170 16.30 -5.29 -7.92
CA PHE A 170 17.73 -4.99 -8.05
C PHE A 170 18.53 -6.12 -8.70
N LYS A 171 18.02 -7.34 -8.61
CA LYS A 171 18.66 -8.53 -9.18
C LYS A 171 18.07 -8.93 -10.53
N HIS A 172 16.73 -8.82 -10.66
CA HIS A 172 16.02 -9.40 -11.80
C HIS A 172 15.60 -8.37 -12.85
N VAL A 173 15.68 -7.06 -12.54
CA VAL A 173 15.48 -6.00 -13.53
C VAL A 173 16.84 -5.56 -14.06
N VAL A 174 17.06 -5.82 -15.34
CA VAL A 174 18.34 -5.49 -16.02
C VAL A 174 18.21 -4.16 -16.76
N THR A 175 19.34 -3.46 -16.90
CA THR A 175 19.41 -2.27 -17.74
C THR A 175 19.07 -2.63 -19.19
N PRO A 176 18.22 -1.85 -19.88
CA PRO A 176 17.94 -2.09 -21.29
C PRO A 176 19.19 -2.19 -22.15
N PHE A 177 19.22 -3.16 -23.05
CA PHE A 177 20.32 -3.40 -23.98
C PHE A 177 19.79 -3.79 -25.36
N GLU A 178 20.63 -3.75 -26.39
CA GLU A 178 20.24 -4.19 -27.72
C GLU A 178 20.10 -5.73 -27.74
N LEU A 179 18.94 -6.20 -28.20
CA LEU A 179 18.60 -7.62 -28.21
C LEU A 179 19.37 -8.32 -29.35
N PRO A 180 20.22 -9.32 -29.09
CA PRO A 180 20.96 -10.04 -30.10
C PRO A 180 20.01 -10.72 -31.10
N VAL A 181 20.34 -10.65 -32.40
CA VAL A 181 19.50 -11.19 -33.48
C VAL A 181 19.46 -12.72 -33.47
N ASN A 182 20.54 -13.32 -33.01
CA ASN A 182 20.73 -14.79 -33.00
C ASN A 182 20.17 -15.47 -31.75
N TRP A 183 19.61 -14.71 -30.77
CA TRP A 183 18.98 -15.30 -29.62
C TRP A 183 17.53 -15.71 -29.92
N GLU A 184 17.11 -16.84 -29.35
CA GLU A 184 15.76 -17.36 -29.52
C GLU A 184 14.72 -16.42 -28.86
N ARG A 185 13.72 -16.07 -29.64
CA ARG A 185 12.58 -15.24 -29.16
C ARG A 185 11.38 -16.12 -28.88
N ILE A 186 10.79 -15.90 -27.71
CA ILE A 186 9.60 -16.61 -27.26
C ILE A 186 8.49 -15.60 -27.00
N LYS A 187 7.26 -16.02 -27.20
CA LYS A 187 6.07 -15.26 -26.89
C LYS A 187 5.08 -16.14 -26.13
N ALA A 188 4.54 -15.63 -25.04
CA ALA A 188 3.48 -16.28 -24.26
C ALA A 188 2.26 -15.35 -24.16
N VAL A 189 1.08 -15.93 -24.36
CA VAL A 189 -0.18 -15.19 -24.31
C VAL A 189 -1.11 -15.90 -23.33
N ASP A 190 -1.66 -15.14 -22.40
CA ASP A 190 -2.76 -15.54 -21.53
C ASP A 190 -3.95 -14.64 -21.80
N TYR A 191 -5.06 -15.24 -22.26
CA TYR A 191 -6.25 -14.50 -22.65
C TYR A 191 -7.27 -14.40 -21.52
N GLY A 192 -7.70 -13.18 -21.21
CA GLY A 192 -8.81 -12.88 -20.32
C GLY A 192 -9.68 -11.77 -20.89
N TYR A 193 -11.00 -11.91 -20.81
CA TYR A 193 -11.94 -10.84 -21.20
C TYR A 193 -12.40 -10.06 -19.96
N ALA A 194 -12.92 -10.77 -18.98
CA ALA A 194 -13.31 -10.19 -17.67
C ALA A 194 -12.12 -9.98 -16.72
N ALA A 195 -11.04 -10.73 -16.93
CA ALA A 195 -9.72 -10.51 -16.35
C ALA A 195 -8.81 -9.84 -17.39
N GLU A 196 -7.62 -9.47 -16.98
CA GLU A 196 -6.62 -8.91 -17.87
C GLU A 196 -6.09 -9.99 -18.83
N SER A 197 -5.95 -9.64 -20.11
CA SER A 197 -5.13 -10.38 -21.06
C SER A 197 -3.68 -9.98 -20.89
N CYS A 198 -2.78 -10.94 -20.94
CA CYS A 198 -1.34 -10.74 -20.85
C CYS A 198 -0.65 -11.30 -22.10
N CYS A 199 0.28 -10.56 -22.66
CA CYS A 199 1.24 -11.07 -23.64
C CYS A 199 2.65 -10.65 -23.22
N LEU A 200 3.55 -11.62 -23.10
CA LEU A 200 4.95 -11.41 -22.77
C LEU A 200 5.82 -11.81 -23.95
N TRP A 201 6.79 -10.96 -24.28
CA TRP A 201 7.84 -11.28 -25.23
C TRP A 201 9.16 -11.47 -24.49
N GLY A 202 9.73 -12.64 -24.66
CA GLY A 202 10.99 -13.02 -24.04
C GLY A 202 12.07 -13.33 -25.08
N ILE A 203 13.31 -13.26 -24.64
CA ILE A 203 14.48 -13.69 -25.37
C ILE A 203 15.33 -14.55 -24.46
N MET A 204 15.89 -15.64 -25.00
CA MET A 204 16.72 -16.59 -24.25
C MET A 204 18.21 -16.28 -24.45
N ASP A 205 18.92 -16.00 -23.37
CA ASP A 205 20.37 -15.88 -23.42
C ASP A 205 20.98 -17.25 -23.74
N ILE A 206 21.68 -17.36 -24.85
CA ILE A 206 22.29 -18.62 -25.31
C ILE A 206 23.48 -19.07 -24.46
N ASN A 207 24.03 -18.19 -23.62
CA ASN A 207 25.23 -18.48 -22.83
C ASN A 207 24.89 -19.21 -21.53
N ASP A 208 23.78 -18.84 -20.88
CA ASP A 208 23.41 -19.36 -19.57
C ASP A 208 21.93 -19.81 -19.47
N GLY A 209 21.15 -19.64 -20.54
CA GLY A 209 19.74 -20.00 -20.58
C GLY A 209 18.80 -19.05 -19.81
N THR A 210 19.27 -17.87 -19.44
CA THR A 210 18.44 -16.87 -18.77
C THR A 210 17.36 -16.36 -19.72
N LEU A 211 16.09 -16.43 -19.27
CA LEU A 211 14.96 -15.83 -19.97
C LEU A 211 14.84 -14.36 -19.59
N ILE A 212 14.91 -13.48 -20.57
CA ILE A 212 14.78 -12.04 -20.38
C ILE A 212 13.48 -11.57 -21.02
N ILE A 213 12.56 -11.05 -20.22
CA ILE A 213 11.32 -10.45 -20.71
C ILE A 213 11.61 -8.99 -21.10
N TYR A 214 11.42 -8.66 -22.36
CA TYR A 214 11.78 -7.35 -22.90
C TYR A 214 10.57 -6.50 -23.32
N ARG A 215 9.36 -7.11 -23.38
CA ARG A 215 8.12 -6.41 -23.72
C ARG A 215 6.92 -7.08 -23.06
N GLU A 216 5.95 -6.28 -22.64
CA GLU A 216 4.71 -6.72 -22.02
C GLU A 216 3.52 -5.98 -22.63
N LEU A 217 2.41 -6.71 -22.82
CA LEU A 217 1.06 -6.17 -23.00
C LEU A 217 0.22 -6.72 -21.87
N TYR A 218 -0.39 -5.84 -21.07
CA TYR A 218 -1.27 -6.21 -19.96
C TYR A 218 -2.52 -5.33 -20.00
N ARG A 219 -3.68 -5.90 -20.42
CA ARG A 219 -4.87 -5.10 -20.69
C ARG A 219 -6.15 -5.91 -20.52
N LYS A 220 -7.20 -5.26 -19.98
CA LYS A 220 -8.51 -5.83 -19.74
C LYS A 220 -9.52 -5.45 -20.83
N GLY A 221 -10.52 -6.33 -21.03
CA GLY A 221 -11.68 -6.04 -21.86
C GLY A 221 -11.44 -6.10 -23.36
N LEU A 222 -10.37 -6.81 -23.79
CA LEU A 222 -10.08 -7.04 -25.20
C LEU A 222 -10.75 -8.33 -25.68
N THR A 223 -11.40 -8.28 -26.84
CA THR A 223 -11.75 -9.50 -27.58
C THR A 223 -10.50 -10.20 -28.10
N GLY A 224 -10.58 -11.47 -28.45
CA GLY A 224 -9.43 -12.19 -29.00
C GLY A 224 -8.91 -11.58 -30.30
N GLU A 225 -9.80 -11.00 -31.12
CA GLU A 225 -9.45 -10.31 -32.35
C GLU A 225 -8.69 -9.00 -32.10
N GLU A 226 -9.19 -8.18 -31.16
CA GLU A 226 -8.52 -6.94 -30.72
C GLU A 226 -7.16 -7.21 -30.09
N LEU A 227 -7.06 -8.23 -29.25
CA LEU A 227 -5.79 -8.65 -28.66
C LEU A 227 -4.78 -9.07 -29.73
N GLY A 228 -5.21 -9.89 -30.71
CA GLY A 228 -4.39 -10.32 -31.84
C GLY A 228 -3.89 -9.14 -32.68
N ALA A 229 -4.77 -8.17 -32.97
CA ALA A 229 -4.41 -6.97 -33.72
C ALA A 229 -3.35 -6.12 -32.98
N ILE A 230 -3.51 -5.91 -31.67
CA ILE A 230 -2.55 -5.14 -30.87
C ILE A 230 -1.20 -5.87 -30.80
N ILE A 231 -1.21 -7.20 -30.61
CA ILE A 231 0.03 -7.99 -30.59
C ILE A 231 0.78 -7.86 -31.92
N THR A 232 0.07 -7.95 -33.04
CA THR A 232 0.67 -7.79 -34.38
C THR A 232 1.26 -6.40 -34.59
N ASP A 233 0.55 -5.36 -34.18
CA ASP A 233 1.03 -3.96 -34.26
C ASP A 233 2.30 -3.73 -33.43
N MET A 234 2.38 -4.34 -32.26
CA MET A 234 3.56 -4.24 -31.39
C MET A 234 4.78 -5.01 -31.91
N GLU A 235 4.64 -5.88 -32.90
CA GLU A 235 5.71 -6.68 -33.50
C GLU A 235 6.24 -6.07 -34.82
N MET A 236 5.53 -5.13 -35.42
CA MET A 236 6.00 -4.38 -36.60
C MET A 236 7.01 -3.31 -36.21
#